data_1655d87fbc045615b37cca1b84407cb9
#
_entry.id   1655d87fbc045615b37cca1b84407cb9
#
_cell.length_a   1.000
_cell.length_b   1.000
_cell.length_c   1.000
_cell.angle_alpha   90.00
_cell.angle_beta   90.00
_cell.angle_gamma   90.00
#
_symmetry.space_group_name_H-M   'P 1'
#
loop_
_entity.id
_entity.type
_entity.pdbx_description
1 polymer ?
#
loop_
_entity_poly.entity_id
_entity_poly.type
_entity_poly.pdbx_seq_one_letter_code
_entity_poly.pdbx_strand_id
1 'polypeptide(L)'
;MHANFSLPGGLKNAVDWVSRLPNQPFAGKPIAIQSASPGPLGGGRVQYDLRRMMVFLDALTLNKPEIFIGSCASKFDDKTGELKDDTTRTFIRQQLEAFAKFIERHGGKA
;
A
#
# COMPACT_ATOMS: atom_id res chain seq x y z
N MET A 1 -3.48 -7.51 -1.49
CA MET A 1 -4.62 -8.33 -1.02
C MET A 1 -5.90 -7.56 -1.24
N HIS A 2 -6.94 -8.22 -1.74
CA HIS A 2 -8.25 -7.60 -1.92
C HIS A 2 -9.34 -8.66 -1.76
N ALA A 3 -10.57 -8.21 -1.55
CA ALA A 3 -11.74 -9.07 -1.51
C ALA A 3 -12.86 -8.36 -2.28
N ASN A 4 -13.35 -8.99 -3.35
CA ASN A 4 -14.45 -8.46 -4.15
C ASN A 4 -14.19 -7.01 -4.63
N PHE A 5 -13.00 -6.75 -5.13
CA PHE A 5 -12.54 -5.42 -5.59
C PHE A 5 -12.49 -4.35 -4.49
N SER A 6 -12.47 -4.73 -3.22
CA SER A 6 -12.39 -3.79 -2.12
C SER A 6 -11.50 -4.33 -1.01
N LEU A 7 -11.51 -3.66 0.12
CA LEU A 7 -10.72 -4.05 1.29
C LEU A 7 -11.23 -5.35 1.90
N PRO A 8 -10.34 -6.25 2.31
CA PRO A 8 -10.75 -7.36 3.17
C PRO A 8 -11.40 -6.83 4.45
N GLY A 9 -12.47 -7.50 4.89
CA GLY A 9 -13.19 -7.09 6.09
C GLY A 9 -12.30 -7.00 7.33
N GLY A 10 -11.37 -7.96 7.47
CA GLY A 10 -10.42 -7.95 8.59
C GLY A 10 -9.50 -6.74 8.59
N LEU A 11 -9.01 -6.33 7.42
CA LEU A 11 -8.17 -5.13 7.33
C LEU A 11 -8.95 -3.88 7.70
N LYS A 12 -10.15 -3.71 7.15
CA LYS A 12 -11.02 -2.57 7.48
C LYS A 12 -11.29 -2.52 8.98
N ASN A 13 -11.64 -3.68 9.56
CA ASN A 13 -11.91 -3.78 10.99
C ASN A 13 -10.70 -3.39 11.82
N ALA A 14 -9.50 -3.85 11.47
CA ALA A 14 -8.28 -3.53 12.20
C ALA A 14 -7.99 -2.02 12.17
N VAL A 15 -8.11 -1.40 11.01
CA VAL A 15 -7.92 0.06 10.88
C VAL A 15 -8.97 0.82 11.68
N ASP A 16 -10.22 0.38 11.63
CA ASP A 16 -11.30 1.03 12.38
C ASP A 16 -11.04 0.98 13.89
N TRP A 17 -10.59 -0.15 14.42
CA TRP A 17 -10.25 -0.26 15.83
C TRP A 17 -9.11 0.68 16.21
N VAL A 18 -8.02 0.67 15.45
CA VAL A 18 -6.86 1.52 15.73
C VAL A 18 -7.23 3.00 15.66
N SER A 19 -8.15 3.37 14.74
CA SER A 19 -8.58 4.75 14.58
C SER A 19 -9.32 5.32 15.81
N ARG A 20 -9.76 4.47 16.74
CA ARG A 20 -10.48 4.91 17.94
C ARG A 20 -9.57 5.22 19.13
N LEU A 21 -8.28 5.02 18.97
CA LEU A 21 -7.33 5.40 20.02
C LEU A 21 -7.29 6.93 20.16
N PRO A 22 -7.09 7.45 21.39
CA PRO A 22 -7.05 8.89 21.62
C PRO A 22 -6.05 9.65 20.76
N ASN A 23 -4.90 9.03 20.47
CA ASN A 23 -3.89 9.57 19.57
C ASN A 23 -3.66 8.56 18.46
N GLN A 24 -4.67 8.41 17.59
CA GLN A 24 -4.60 7.39 16.55
C GLN A 24 -3.32 7.57 15.71
N PRO A 25 -2.63 6.46 15.40
CA PRO A 25 -1.26 6.54 14.91
C PRO A 25 -1.11 6.92 13.43
N PHE A 26 -2.21 7.00 12.67
CA PHE A 26 -2.13 7.33 11.25
C PHE A 26 -1.95 8.84 11.00
N ALA A 27 -2.42 9.68 11.92
CA ALA A 27 -2.41 11.13 11.73
C ALA A 27 -0.98 11.64 11.48
N GLY A 28 -0.79 12.35 10.38
CA GLY A 28 0.50 12.94 10.03
C GLY A 28 1.56 11.95 9.55
N LYS A 29 1.23 10.65 9.46
CA LYS A 29 2.21 9.64 9.04
C LYS A 29 2.29 9.53 7.52
N PRO A 30 3.50 9.57 6.94
CA PRO A 30 3.69 9.20 5.54
C PRO A 30 3.37 7.72 5.34
N ILE A 31 2.60 7.43 4.30
CA ILE A 31 2.17 6.07 3.97
C ILE A 31 2.37 5.82 2.48
N ALA A 32 2.95 4.68 2.13
CA ALA A 32 2.97 4.16 0.77
C ALA A 32 2.14 2.88 0.72
N ILE A 33 1.43 2.68 -0.39
CA ILE A 33 0.53 1.54 -0.56
C ILE A 33 1.01 0.69 -1.73
N GLN A 34 1.07 -0.62 -1.50
CA GLN A 34 1.35 -1.60 -2.54
C GLN A 34 0.28 -2.67 -2.49
N SER A 35 -0.04 -3.23 -3.64
CA SER A 35 -1.00 -4.33 -3.73
C SER A 35 -0.60 -5.31 -4.81
N ALA A 36 -1.07 -6.54 -4.65
CA ALA A 36 -0.86 -7.61 -5.62
C ALA A 36 -2.13 -8.42 -5.76
N SER A 37 -2.40 -8.89 -6.97
CA SER A 37 -3.54 -9.77 -7.21
C SER A 37 -3.26 -10.71 -8.37
N PRO A 38 -3.95 -11.86 -8.44
CA PRO A 38 -3.86 -12.75 -9.61
C PRO A 38 -4.40 -12.13 -10.88
N GLY A 39 -5.35 -11.20 -10.78
CA GLY A 39 -5.93 -10.50 -11.92
C GLY A 39 -5.03 -9.39 -12.46
N PRO A 40 -5.42 -8.79 -13.59
CA PRO A 40 -4.58 -7.78 -14.25
C PRO A 40 -4.53 -6.44 -13.52
N LEU A 41 -5.51 -6.12 -12.67
CA LEU A 41 -5.60 -4.83 -12.01
C LEU A 41 -4.65 -4.67 -10.81
N GLY A 42 -4.06 -5.77 -10.33
CA GLY A 42 -3.08 -5.71 -9.25
C GLY A 42 -3.58 -5.13 -7.94
N GLY A 43 -4.89 -5.17 -7.69
CA GLY A 43 -5.47 -4.60 -6.48
C GLY A 43 -5.66 -3.08 -6.52
N GLY A 44 -5.72 -2.49 -7.71
CA GLY A 44 -5.84 -1.04 -7.85
C GLY A 44 -7.07 -0.46 -7.15
N ARG A 45 -8.22 -1.14 -7.22
CA ARG A 45 -9.44 -0.65 -6.58
C ARG A 45 -9.33 -0.64 -5.06
N VAL A 46 -8.69 -1.63 -4.49
CA VAL A 46 -8.43 -1.69 -3.04
C VAL A 46 -7.60 -0.50 -2.60
N GLN A 47 -6.58 -0.14 -3.38
CA GLN A 47 -5.73 0.99 -3.04
C GLN A 47 -6.51 2.30 -2.96
N TYR A 48 -7.43 2.54 -3.89
CA TYR A 48 -8.23 3.76 -3.84
C TYR A 48 -9.24 3.76 -2.69
N ASP A 49 -9.80 2.62 -2.34
CA ASP A 49 -10.63 2.50 -1.15
C ASP A 49 -9.81 2.80 0.12
N LEU A 50 -8.60 2.28 0.20
CA LEU A 50 -7.71 2.54 1.33
C LEU A 50 -7.28 4.01 1.39
N ARG A 51 -7.03 4.64 0.24
CA ARG A 51 -6.67 6.06 0.17
C ARG A 51 -7.77 6.96 0.73
N ARG A 52 -9.05 6.64 0.47
CA ARG A 52 -10.16 7.39 1.05
C ARG A 52 -10.15 7.34 2.57
N MET A 53 -9.87 6.16 3.13
CA MET A 53 -9.76 6.01 4.58
C MET A 53 -8.61 6.84 5.14
N MET A 54 -7.47 6.86 4.44
CA MET A 54 -6.30 7.63 4.88
C MET A 54 -6.57 9.13 4.90
N VAL A 55 -7.41 9.64 4.00
CA VAL A 55 -7.80 11.04 4.03
C VAL A 55 -8.51 11.38 5.35
N PHE A 56 -9.49 10.58 5.75
CA PHE A 56 -10.20 10.82 7.00
C PHE A 56 -9.29 10.64 8.23
N LEU A 57 -8.34 9.74 8.16
CA LEU A 57 -7.39 9.47 9.25
C LEU A 57 -6.25 10.50 9.31
N ASP A 58 -6.25 11.46 8.40
CA ASP A 58 -5.22 12.50 8.31
C ASP A 58 -3.81 11.95 8.07
N ALA A 59 -3.73 10.81 7.38
CA ALA A 59 -2.47 10.25 6.95
C ALA A 59 -1.99 10.92 5.65
N LEU A 60 -0.69 10.93 5.43
CA LEU A 60 -0.06 11.52 4.26
C LEU A 60 0.29 10.41 3.28
N THR A 61 -0.54 10.20 2.26
CA THR A 61 -0.35 9.10 1.32
C THR A 61 0.50 9.53 0.13
N LEU A 62 1.54 8.76 -0.17
CA LEU A 62 2.35 8.94 -1.38
C LEU A 62 1.50 8.62 -2.60
N ASN A 63 1.35 9.58 -3.52
CA ASN A 63 0.49 9.40 -4.69
C ASN A 63 1.21 8.71 -5.85
N LYS A 64 2.49 8.96 -6.02
CA LYS A 64 3.26 8.43 -7.16
C LYS A 64 4.67 8.01 -6.75
N PRO A 65 5.19 6.93 -7.35
CA PRO A 65 4.50 6.02 -8.28
C PRO A 65 3.52 5.09 -7.56
N GLU A 66 2.48 4.66 -8.28
CA GLU A 66 1.54 3.65 -7.81
C GLU A 66 2.10 2.26 -8.13
N ILE A 67 1.94 1.32 -7.20
CA ILE A 67 2.42 -0.06 -7.40
C ILE A 67 1.23 -1.03 -7.35
N PHE A 68 0.87 -1.52 -8.51
CA PHE A 68 -0.17 -2.53 -8.69
C PHE A 68 0.47 -3.77 -9.31
N ILE A 69 0.64 -4.83 -8.53
CA ILE A 69 1.27 -6.04 -9.02
C ILE A 69 0.18 -6.97 -9.56
N GLY A 70 -0.14 -6.82 -10.83
CA GLY A 70 -1.08 -7.69 -11.52
C GLY A 70 -0.44 -9.02 -11.89
N SER A 71 -1.28 -10.04 -12.12
CA SER A 71 -0.83 -11.38 -12.49
C SER A 71 0.26 -11.90 -11.55
N CYS A 72 0.09 -11.69 -10.26
CA CYS A 72 1.17 -11.88 -9.29
C CYS A 72 1.66 -13.33 -9.21
N ALA A 73 0.82 -14.31 -9.53
CA ALA A 73 1.23 -15.72 -9.47
C ALA A 73 2.43 -16.03 -10.35
N SER A 74 2.57 -15.33 -11.50
CA SER A 74 3.69 -15.53 -12.41
C SER A 74 4.95 -14.74 -12.04
N LYS A 75 4.85 -13.86 -11.04
CA LYS A 75 5.94 -12.94 -10.70
C LYS A 75 6.72 -13.34 -9.45
N PHE A 76 6.21 -14.30 -8.70
CA PHE A 76 6.85 -14.83 -7.49
C PHE A 76 7.18 -16.29 -7.66
N ASP A 77 8.28 -16.73 -7.07
CA ASP A 77 8.64 -18.13 -7.02
C ASP A 77 7.74 -18.86 -6.00
N ASP A 78 7.08 -19.94 -6.43
CA ASP A 78 6.13 -20.67 -5.59
C ASP A 78 6.78 -21.34 -4.39
N LYS A 79 8.07 -21.69 -4.49
CA LYS A 79 8.78 -22.40 -3.44
C LYS A 79 9.46 -21.47 -2.45
N THR A 80 10.08 -20.41 -2.96
CA THR A 80 10.88 -19.50 -2.14
C THR A 80 10.14 -18.21 -1.79
N GLY A 81 9.07 -17.88 -2.52
CA GLY A 81 8.36 -16.59 -2.37
C GLY A 81 9.13 -15.40 -2.95
N GLU A 82 10.26 -15.66 -3.60
CA GLU A 82 11.07 -14.59 -4.16
C GLU A 82 10.39 -13.91 -5.35
N LEU A 83 10.48 -12.58 -5.41
CA LEU A 83 10.02 -11.80 -6.55
C LEU A 83 11.01 -11.96 -7.70
N LYS A 84 10.56 -12.58 -8.80
CA LYS A 84 11.41 -12.88 -9.95
C LYS A 84 11.17 -12.01 -11.17
N ASP A 85 10.20 -11.10 -11.13
CA ASP A 85 9.90 -10.19 -12.24
C ASP A 85 10.70 -8.89 -12.08
N ASP A 86 11.67 -8.68 -12.98
CA ASP A 86 12.58 -7.53 -12.90
C ASP A 86 11.88 -6.19 -13.06
N THR A 87 10.88 -6.11 -13.93
CA THR A 87 10.10 -4.89 -14.14
C THR A 87 9.37 -4.48 -12.87
N THR A 88 8.72 -5.43 -12.21
CA THR A 88 8.05 -5.20 -10.92
C THR A 88 9.05 -4.75 -9.85
N ARG A 89 10.20 -5.41 -9.79
CA ARG A 89 11.26 -5.05 -8.85
C ARG A 89 11.73 -3.61 -9.06
N THR A 90 11.88 -3.18 -10.29
CA THR A 90 12.28 -1.82 -10.64
C THR A 90 11.24 -0.80 -10.18
N PHE A 91 9.96 -1.07 -10.43
CA PHE A 91 8.88 -0.16 -9.98
C PHE A 91 8.79 -0.06 -8.48
N ILE A 92 8.94 -1.18 -7.77
CA ILE A 92 8.95 -1.17 -6.30
C ILE A 92 10.13 -0.33 -5.79
N ARG A 93 11.29 -0.49 -6.38
CA ARG A 93 12.48 0.32 -6.00
C ARG A 93 12.21 1.81 -6.19
N GLN A 94 11.63 2.19 -7.32
CA GLN A 94 11.29 3.58 -7.59
C GLN A 94 10.31 4.13 -6.55
N GLN A 95 9.31 3.35 -6.16
CA GLN A 95 8.39 3.79 -5.12
C GLN A 95 9.10 3.95 -3.77
N LEU A 96 9.96 3.01 -3.39
CA LEU A 96 10.68 3.10 -2.12
C LEU A 96 11.61 4.31 -2.07
N GLU A 97 12.27 4.62 -3.18
CA GLU A 97 13.10 5.82 -3.27
C GLU A 97 12.26 7.10 -3.15
N ALA A 98 11.14 7.15 -3.85
CA ALA A 98 10.21 8.27 -3.74
C ALA A 98 9.63 8.39 -2.34
N PHE A 99 9.35 7.26 -1.70
CA PHE A 99 8.81 7.23 -0.35
C PHE A 99 9.83 7.74 0.67
N ALA A 100 11.08 7.38 0.53
CA ALA A 100 12.14 7.90 1.40
C ALA A 100 12.20 9.43 1.34
N LYS A 101 12.14 10.01 0.13
CA LYS A 101 12.11 11.46 -0.06
C LYS A 101 10.84 12.08 0.51
N PHE A 102 9.72 11.40 0.36
CA PHE A 102 8.43 11.85 0.90
C PHE A 102 8.46 11.91 2.43
N ILE A 103 9.05 10.90 3.07
CA ILE A 103 9.23 10.86 4.52
C ILE A 103 10.10 12.06 4.98
N GLU A 104 11.20 12.31 4.31
CA GLU A 104 12.06 13.44 4.63
C GLU A 104 11.32 14.77 4.53
N ARG A 105 10.52 14.95 3.47
CA ARG A 105 9.77 16.18 3.22
C ARG A 105 8.66 16.42 4.25
N HIS A 106 8.03 15.36 4.73
CA HIS A 106 6.85 15.43 5.58
C HIS A 106 7.11 15.02 7.04
N GLY A 107 8.31 15.22 7.51
CA GLY A 107 8.59 15.09 8.91
C GLY A 107 8.91 13.70 9.39
N GLY A 108 9.76 13.00 8.68
CA GLY A 108 10.30 11.70 9.11
C GLY A 108 11.03 11.74 10.44
N LYS A 109 10.67 12.66 11.30
CA LYS A 109 11.09 12.66 12.69
C LYS A 109 10.15 11.75 13.44
N ALA A 110 10.67 10.65 13.81
CA ALA A 110 9.92 9.70 14.63
C ALA A 110 9.37 10.35 15.89
#